data_73318599731f0843303450a8943108cb
#
_entry.id   73318599731f0843303450a8943108cb
#
_cell.length_a   1.000
_cell.length_b   1.000
_cell.length_c   1.000
_cell.angle_alpha   90.00
_cell.angle_beta   90.00
_cell.angle_gamma   90.00
#
_symmetry.space_group_name_H-M   'P 1'
#
loop_
_entity.id
_entity.type
_entity.pdbx_description
1 polymer ?
#
loop_
_entity_poly.entity_id
_entity_poly.type
_entity_poly.pdbx_seq_one_letter_code
_entity_poly.pdbx_strand_id
1 'polypeptide(L)'
;MTATDTDRDTTDASTTKTTNASTAETTNASTTETTDDSPPPSDTAGRKSPAVAATGPGTDTLLQTDGLTKRFGGFTAIDDVDFDVSEGELRCLIGPNGAGKSTLLKLITGRHTATEGAIYYDGTDITDYRPNERVDLGIGMKFQVPSVFDELTAYENMRLSVQRTHGDADLDAAILDALKRIDLAERATTPAGDLAHGQQGRLEIGMAAALEPDLLLLDEPVAGLSVEERAEVADLVTELNADGIAFIVIEHDIDFVAEIADEVTVLHGGEVFREDSIANIRNDDEVRRIYLGGE
;
A
#
# COMPACT_ATOMS: atom_id res chain seq x y z
N MET A 1 27.29 -58.48 -31.94
CA MET A 1 28.65 -58.53 -31.43
C MET A 1 28.67 -57.74 -30.15
N THR A 2 28.56 -58.50 -29.13
CA THR A 2 29.32 -58.60 -27.87
C THR A 2 29.09 -57.38 -26.95
N ALA A 3 28.20 -57.42 -25.93
CA ALA A 3 28.27 -58.18 -24.67
C ALA A 3 29.53 -57.83 -23.84
N THR A 4 29.29 -57.29 -22.63
CA THR A 4 29.54 -57.85 -21.28
C THR A 4 29.45 -56.75 -20.31
N ASP A 5 28.55 -56.68 -19.33
CA ASP A 5 28.28 -57.51 -18.15
C ASP A 5 29.34 -57.39 -17.04
N THR A 6 28.84 -57.44 -15.86
CA THR A 6 29.38 -57.70 -14.51
C THR A 6 29.40 -56.52 -13.57
N ASP A 7 28.53 -56.44 -12.58
CA ASP A 7 28.10 -57.29 -11.45
C ASP A 7 28.81 -56.92 -10.12
N ARG A 8 28.00 -56.77 -9.08
CA ARG A 8 28.21 -57.08 -7.64
C ARG A 8 29.19 -56.18 -6.83
N ASP A 9 28.96 -55.90 -5.63
CA ASP A 9 28.37 -56.65 -4.50
C ASP A 9 28.21 -55.75 -3.25
N THR A 10 27.14 -55.91 -2.58
CA THR A 10 26.75 -56.06 -1.17
C THR A 10 27.78 -55.80 -0.05
N THR A 11 27.28 -55.31 1.05
CA THR A 11 27.24 -55.76 2.45
C THR A 11 27.34 -54.56 3.38
N ASP A 12 26.59 -54.41 4.34
CA ASP A 12 25.85 -55.07 5.43
C ASP A 12 26.25 -54.45 6.77
N ALA A 13 25.22 -54.15 7.52
CA ALA A 13 25.00 -54.21 8.97
C ALA A 13 26.02 -53.60 9.97
N SER A 14 25.54 -52.86 10.96
CA SER A 14 25.35 -53.36 12.33
C SER A 14 25.01 -52.25 13.34
N THR A 15 23.83 -52.30 13.85
CA THR A 15 23.35 -52.28 15.25
C THR A 15 24.37 -51.90 16.34
N THR A 16 24.07 -50.94 17.21
CA THR A 16 24.09 -51.14 18.65
C THR A 16 23.17 -50.18 19.42
N LYS A 17 22.24 -50.76 20.21
CA LYS A 17 21.49 -50.21 21.30
C LYS A 17 22.42 -49.92 22.49
N THR A 18 22.17 -48.88 23.24
CA THR A 18 22.34 -48.93 24.71
C THR A 18 21.34 -47.98 25.40
N THR A 19 20.47 -48.59 26.14
CA THR A 19 19.58 -48.10 27.21
C THR A 19 20.42 -47.67 28.41
N ASN A 20 20.03 -46.59 29.08
CA ASN A 20 20.02 -46.58 30.54
C ASN A 20 19.01 -45.59 31.12
N ALA A 21 18.11 -46.11 31.91
CA ALA A 21 17.16 -45.46 32.79
C ALA A 21 17.86 -45.09 34.12
N SER A 22 17.52 -43.98 34.71
CA SER A 22 17.60 -43.82 36.16
C SER A 22 16.52 -42.88 36.67
N THR A 23 15.72 -43.45 37.48
CA THR A 23 14.62 -42.95 38.28
C THR A 23 15.16 -42.10 39.47
N ALA A 24 14.54 -40.97 39.76
CA ALA A 24 14.45 -40.46 41.13
C ALA A 24 13.18 -39.61 41.31
N GLU A 25 12.25 -40.15 42.08
CA GLU A 25 11.12 -39.45 42.68
C GLU A 25 11.61 -38.46 43.73
N THR A 26 10.96 -37.33 43.89
CA THR A 26 10.55 -36.82 45.21
C THR A 26 9.55 -35.66 45.13
N THR A 27 8.32 -35.96 45.59
CA THR A 27 7.35 -35.17 46.38
C THR A 27 7.08 -33.68 46.15
N ASN A 28 5.86 -33.43 45.68
CA ASN A 28 4.72 -32.73 46.32
C ASN A 28 4.95 -31.36 47.00
N ALA A 29 4.39 -30.29 46.41
CA ALA A 29 3.65 -29.29 47.17
C ALA A 29 2.63 -28.61 46.24
N SER A 30 1.37 -28.86 46.50
CA SER A 30 0.19 -28.22 45.92
C SER A 30 0.13 -26.77 46.39
N THR A 31 0.12 -25.81 45.45
CA THR A 31 -0.42 -24.49 45.72
C THR A 31 -1.27 -24.10 44.53
N THR A 32 -2.56 -24.14 44.75
CA THR A 32 -3.60 -23.65 43.84
C THR A 32 -3.56 -22.15 43.87
N GLU A 33 -2.97 -21.52 42.82
CA GLU A 33 -3.24 -20.15 42.47
C GLU A 33 -4.30 -20.12 41.36
N THR A 34 -5.49 -19.70 41.74
CA THR A 34 -6.57 -19.29 40.86
C THR A 34 -6.14 -18.02 40.13
N THR A 35 -5.75 -18.15 38.90
CA THR A 35 -5.63 -17.00 37.99
C THR A 35 -7.02 -16.57 37.55
N ASP A 36 -7.44 -15.45 38.12
CA ASP A 36 -8.62 -14.67 37.71
C ASP A 36 -8.32 -14.08 36.28
N ASP A 37 -8.94 -14.71 35.30
CA ASP A 37 -8.85 -14.28 33.86
C ASP A 37 -10.00 -13.31 33.57
N SER A 38 -9.99 -12.18 34.27
CA SER A 38 -10.85 -11.05 33.94
C SER A 38 -10.07 -10.05 33.10
N PRO A 39 -10.57 -9.63 31.91
CA PRO A 39 -9.92 -8.58 31.13
C PRO A 39 -9.92 -7.26 31.95
N PRO A 40 -8.84 -6.45 31.85
CA PRO A 40 -8.78 -5.19 32.57
C PRO A 40 -9.91 -4.26 32.11
N PRO A 41 -10.45 -3.44 33.01
CA PRO A 41 -11.51 -2.50 32.68
C PRO A 41 -10.99 -1.49 31.63
N SER A 42 -11.79 -1.28 30.61
CA SER A 42 -11.61 -0.20 29.62
C SER A 42 -11.72 1.15 30.36
N ASP A 43 -10.59 1.76 30.64
CA ASP A 43 -10.52 3.12 31.12
C ASP A 43 -10.83 4.07 29.94
N THR A 44 -12.11 4.27 29.69
CA THR A 44 -12.63 5.41 28.94
C THR A 44 -12.65 6.65 29.85
N ALA A 45 -11.47 7.09 30.26
CA ALA A 45 -11.31 8.39 30.89
C ALA A 45 -10.90 9.40 29.83
N GLY A 46 -11.88 10.21 29.42
CA GLY A 46 -11.82 11.39 28.59
C GLY A 46 -10.46 12.06 28.39
N ARG A 47 -9.77 11.74 27.32
CA ARG A 47 -8.88 12.68 26.66
C ARG A 47 -9.75 13.66 25.89
N LYS A 48 -10.00 14.82 26.48
CA LYS A 48 -10.41 15.99 25.72
C LYS A 48 -9.27 16.29 24.76
N SER A 49 -9.44 15.94 23.49
CA SER A 49 -8.66 16.53 22.41
C SER A 49 -8.81 18.04 22.52
N PRO A 50 -7.72 18.83 22.47
CA PRO A 50 -7.86 20.24 22.18
C PRO A 50 -8.54 20.31 20.81
N ALA A 51 -9.68 20.96 20.75
CA ALA A 51 -10.27 21.36 19.50
C ALA A 51 -9.25 22.27 18.82
N VAL A 52 -8.48 21.73 17.89
CA VAL A 52 -7.75 22.55 16.93
C VAL A 52 -8.85 23.25 16.14
N ALA A 53 -8.93 24.57 16.34
CA ALA A 53 -9.79 25.41 15.54
C ALA A 53 -9.40 25.15 14.10
N ALA A 54 -10.32 24.56 13.33
CA ALA A 54 -10.23 24.51 11.89
C ALA A 54 -9.97 25.93 11.40
N THR A 55 -8.73 26.23 11.09
CA THR A 55 -8.43 27.37 10.23
C THR A 55 -8.87 26.95 8.85
N GLY A 56 -10.18 27.15 8.56
CA GLY A 56 -10.66 26.99 7.19
C GLY A 56 -9.93 27.97 6.27
N PRO A 57 -9.95 27.79 4.99
CA PRO A 57 -11.13 27.54 4.20
C PRO A 57 -10.92 26.55 3.06
N GLY A 58 -11.72 25.64 2.92
CA GLY A 58 -11.88 24.76 1.78
C GLY A 58 -12.73 23.61 2.28
N THR A 59 -13.99 23.62 1.95
CA THR A 59 -14.96 22.58 2.28
C THR A 59 -14.65 21.24 1.59
N ASP A 60 -13.45 21.12 0.98
CA ASP A 60 -13.13 20.07 0.04
C ASP A 60 -11.84 19.29 0.39
N THR A 61 -11.26 19.47 1.62
CA THR A 61 -10.06 18.70 2.04
C THR A 61 -10.46 17.29 2.45
N LEU A 62 -10.01 16.30 1.69
CA LEU A 62 -10.26 14.88 1.93
C LEU A 62 -9.27 14.27 2.92
N LEU A 63 -7.98 14.54 2.76
CA LEU A 63 -6.91 14.06 3.64
C LEU A 63 -6.07 15.24 4.14
N GLN A 64 -5.70 15.22 5.43
CA GLN A 64 -4.80 16.20 6.02
C GLN A 64 -3.88 15.54 7.05
N THR A 65 -2.62 15.95 7.09
CA THR A 65 -1.70 15.64 8.19
C THR A 65 -1.32 16.92 8.94
N ASP A 66 -1.10 16.82 10.24
CA ASP A 66 -0.73 17.93 11.13
C ASP A 66 0.50 17.52 11.94
N GLY A 67 1.64 18.13 11.67
CA GLY A 67 2.91 17.88 12.34
C GLY A 67 3.36 16.42 12.29
N LEU A 68 3.03 15.69 11.20
CA LEU A 68 3.21 14.24 11.13
C LEU A 68 4.68 13.86 11.21
N THR A 69 5.03 13.06 12.21
CA THR A 69 6.42 12.64 12.44
C THR A 69 6.52 11.14 12.60
N LYS A 70 7.56 10.53 11.97
CA LYS A 70 7.89 9.11 12.12
C LYS A 70 9.38 8.90 12.39
N ARG A 71 9.66 8.31 13.55
CA ARG A 71 11.03 7.94 13.94
C ARG A 71 11.16 6.41 14.01
N PHE A 72 12.27 5.90 13.50
CA PHE A 72 12.69 4.49 13.62
C PHE A 72 14.01 4.43 14.38
N GLY A 73 13.97 4.10 15.67
CA GLY A 73 15.16 4.18 16.51
C GLY A 73 15.72 5.59 16.54
N GLY A 74 16.95 5.77 16.07
CA GLY A 74 17.64 7.08 16.02
C GLY A 74 17.48 7.84 14.70
N PHE A 75 16.68 7.33 13.75
CA PHE A 75 16.47 7.93 12.42
C PHE A 75 15.05 8.51 12.30
N THR A 76 14.94 9.78 11.91
CA THR A 76 13.66 10.41 11.57
C THR A 76 13.41 10.25 10.07
N ALA A 77 12.35 9.54 9.71
CA ALA A 77 11.99 9.24 8.32
C ALA A 77 10.96 10.22 7.76
N ILE A 78 10.12 10.78 8.64
CA ILE A 78 9.18 11.87 8.38
C ILE A 78 9.29 12.82 9.56
N ASP A 79 9.42 14.11 9.33
CA ASP A 79 9.68 15.14 10.34
C ASP A 79 8.78 16.34 10.12
N ASP A 80 7.81 16.53 11.02
CA ASP A 80 6.90 17.69 11.07
C ASP A 80 6.21 17.96 9.73
N VAL A 81 5.64 16.92 9.10
CA VAL A 81 5.01 17.02 7.77
C VAL A 81 3.55 17.44 7.89
N ASP A 82 3.24 18.62 7.37
CA ASP A 82 1.91 19.08 7.01
C ASP A 82 1.69 18.79 5.52
N PHE A 83 0.64 18.04 5.20
CA PHE A 83 0.31 17.62 3.84
C PHE A 83 -1.19 17.48 3.71
N ASP A 84 -1.76 17.97 2.65
CA ASP A 84 -3.20 17.86 2.40
C ASP A 84 -3.51 17.44 0.96
N VAL A 85 -4.67 16.83 0.77
CA VAL A 85 -5.23 16.45 -0.52
C VAL A 85 -6.72 16.75 -0.51
N SER A 86 -7.19 17.41 -1.57
CA SER A 86 -8.60 17.73 -1.77
C SER A 86 -9.37 16.57 -2.41
N GLU A 87 -10.72 16.59 -2.31
CA GLU A 87 -11.58 15.67 -3.04
C GLU A 87 -11.32 15.75 -4.56
N GLY A 88 -11.15 14.61 -5.21
CA GLY A 88 -10.91 14.52 -6.65
C GLY A 88 -9.56 15.06 -7.12
N GLU A 89 -8.66 15.45 -6.22
CA GLU A 89 -7.33 15.93 -6.57
C GLU A 89 -6.40 14.79 -6.97
N LEU A 90 -5.56 15.00 -8.00
CA LEU A 90 -4.49 14.12 -8.37
C LEU A 90 -3.14 14.72 -7.93
N ARG A 91 -2.70 14.32 -6.73
CA ARG A 91 -1.44 14.76 -6.10
C ARG A 91 -0.32 13.78 -6.40
N CYS A 92 0.77 14.27 -7.01
CA CYS A 92 1.99 13.49 -7.15
C CYS A 92 3.01 13.81 -6.05
N LEU A 93 3.54 12.76 -5.41
CA LEU A 93 4.57 12.86 -4.38
C LEU A 93 5.91 12.41 -4.95
N ILE A 94 6.83 13.34 -5.14
CA ILE A 94 8.14 13.11 -5.73
C ILE A 94 9.26 13.39 -4.72
N GLY A 95 10.49 12.98 -5.03
CA GLY A 95 11.66 13.19 -4.17
C GLY A 95 12.69 12.09 -4.35
N PRO A 96 13.95 12.30 -3.89
CA PRO A 96 15.01 11.29 -4.00
C PRO A 96 14.71 10.04 -3.18
N ASN A 97 15.50 8.98 -3.43
CA ASN A 97 15.42 7.77 -2.62
C ASN A 97 15.77 8.09 -1.16
N GLY A 98 14.96 7.57 -0.24
CA GLY A 98 15.11 7.84 1.19
C GLY A 98 14.48 9.16 1.66
N ALA A 99 13.80 9.92 0.79
CA ALA A 99 13.14 11.17 1.16
C ALA A 99 11.95 11.02 2.14
N GLY A 100 11.43 9.78 2.29
CA GLY A 100 10.30 9.51 3.21
C GLY A 100 8.98 9.13 2.51
N LYS A 101 8.89 9.21 1.17
CA LYS A 101 7.67 9.00 0.38
C LYS A 101 6.87 7.74 0.79
N SER A 102 7.47 6.56 0.67
CA SER A 102 6.80 5.30 1.03
C SER A 102 6.51 5.18 2.53
N THR A 103 7.24 5.93 3.39
CA THR A 103 6.93 6.01 4.83
C THR A 103 5.67 6.84 5.05
N LEU A 104 5.52 7.97 4.34
CA LEU A 104 4.31 8.79 4.39
C LEU A 104 3.08 7.99 3.94
N LEU A 105 3.16 7.26 2.81
CA LEU A 105 2.05 6.39 2.39
C LEU A 105 1.71 5.32 3.42
N LYS A 106 2.73 4.72 4.07
CA LYS A 106 2.49 3.72 5.12
C LYS A 106 1.87 4.31 6.39
N LEU A 107 2.13 5.58 6.67
CA LEU A 107 1.46 6.31 7.75
C LEU A 107 -0.01 6.58 7.36
N ILE A 108 -0.27 7.11 6.17
CA ILE A 108 -1.61 7.40 5.66
C ILE A 108 -2.47 6.12 5.59
N THR A 109 -1.88 4.97 5.26
CA THR A 109 -2.59 3.68 5.19
C THR A 109 -2.65 2.91 6.51
N GLY A 110 -2.11 3.47 7.62
CA GLY A 110 -2.11 2.84 8.94
C GLY A 110 -1.16 1.64 9.08
N ARG A 111 -0.28 1.40 8.10
CA ARG A 111 0.75 0.34 8.18
C ARG A 111 1.91 0.71 9.09
N HIS A 112 2.10 2.00 9.31
CA HIS A 112 2.97 2.54 10.35
C HIS A 112 2.14 3.45 11.25
N THR A 113 2.41 3.38 12.56
CA THR A 113 1.86 4.32 13.52
C THR A 113 2.74 5.56 13.57
N ALA A 114 2.17 6.74 13.58
CA ALA A 114 2.87 7.99 13.78
C ALA A 114 3.62 8.00 15.14
N THR A 115 4.73 8.70 15.19
CA THR A 115 5.44 8.95 16.46
C THR A 115 4.87 10.20 17.13
N GLU A 116 4.58 11.23 16.34
CA GLU A 116 3.96 12.50 16.74
C GLU A 116 3.06 13.00 15.59
N GLY A 117 2.21 13.97 15.86
CA GLY A 117 1.28 14.55 14.88
C GLY A 117 0.01 13.73 14.69
N ALA A 118 -0.80 14.13 13.73
CA ALA A 118 -2.12 13.55 13.48
C ALA A 118 -2.41 13.40 11.97
N ILE A 119 -3.35 12.50 11.65
CA ILE A 119 -3.88 12.29 10.29
C ILE A 119 -5.39 12.40 10.35
N TYR A 120 -5.94 13.26 9.51
CA TYR A 120 -7.38 13.47 9.39
C TYR A 120 -7.84 13.02 8.01
N TYR A 121 -8.99 12.38 7.94
CA TYR A 121 -9.65 11.96 6.72
C TYR A 121 -11.12 12.36 6.79
N ASP A 122 -11.59 13.15 5.82
CA ASP A 122 -12.93 13.78 5.84
C ASP A 122 -13.24 14.38 7.23
N GLY A 123 -12.28 15.17 7.78
CA GLY A 123 -12.37 15.81 9.09
C GLY A 123 -12.33 14.86 10.29
N THR A 124 -12.24 13.55 10.10
CA THR A 124 -12.15 12.55 11.17
C THR A 124 -10.70 12.23 11.49
N ASP A 125 -10.31 12.28 12.76
CA ASP A 125 -8.98 11.82 13.21
C ASP A 125 -8.86 10.30 13.06
N ILE A 126 -7.99 9.87 12.13
CA ILE A 126 -7.73 8.46 11.83
C ILE A 126 -6.33 8.01 12.27
N THR A 127 -5.63 8.81 13.06
CA THR A 127 -4.22 8.59 13.44
C THR A 127 -3.98 7.17 13.96
N ASP A 128 -4.85 6.70 14.83
CA ASP A 128 -4.74 5.38 15.47
C ASP A 128 -5.56 4.28 14.77
N TYR A 129 -6.21 4.58 13.63
CA TYR A 129 -7.01 3.59 12.90
C TYR A 129 -6.11 2.53 12.24
N ARG A 130 -6.57 1.28 12.27
CA ARG A 130 -5.91 0.15 11.61
C ARG A 130 -6.10 0.21 10.10
N PRO A 131 -5.25 -0.48 9.31
CA PRO A 131 -5.37 -0.48 7.85
C PRO A 131 -6.76 -0.86 7.33
N ASN A 132 -7.40 -1.87 7.91
CA ASN A 132 -8.73 -2.31 7.49
C ASN A 132 -9.81 -1.25 7.78
N GLU A 133 -9.70 -0.52 8.88
CA GLU A 133 -10.63 0.56 9.24
C GLU A 133 -10.50 1.73 8.27
N ARG A 134 -9.28 2.02 7.77
CA ARG A 134 -9.04 3.05 6.75
C ARG A 134 -9.56 2.65 5.38
N VAL A 135 -9.46 1.36 5.02
CA VAL A 135 -10.09 0.83 3.79
C VAL A 135 -11.61 0.97 3.86
N ASP A 136 -12.22 0.70 5.02
CA ASP A 136 -13.67 0.84 5.21
C ASP A 136 -14.13 2.32 5.16
N LEU A 137 -13.20 3.29 5.32
CA LEU A 137 -13.44 4.72 5.11
C LEU A 137 -13.24 5.19 3.67
N GLY A 138 -12.84 4.33 2.74
CA GLY A 138 -12.61 4.70 1.34
C GLY A 138 -11.15 4.98 0.96
N ILE A 139 -10.16 4.60 1.79
CA ILE A 139 -8.74 4.74 1.45
C ILE A 139 -8.25 3.44 0.80
N GLY A 140 -8.03 3.44 -0.51
CA GLY A 140 -7.45 2.33 -1.26
C GLY A 140 -5.94 2.48 -1.46
N MET A 141 -5.25 1.37 -1.74
CA MET A 141 -3.81 1.40 -2.04
C MET A 141 -3.39 0.28 -3.00
N LYS A 142 -2.60 0.65 -4.03
CA LYS A 142 -1.81 -0.28 -4.85
C LYS A 142 -0.35 -0.23 -4.37
N PHE A 143 0.23 -1.41 -4.14
CA PHE A 143 1.63 -1.54 -3.72
C PHE A 143 2.59 -1.62 -4.90
N GLN A 144 3.87 -1.36 -4.62
CA GLN A 144 4.96 -1.49 -5.60
C GLN A 144 5.14 -2.94 -6.10
N VAL A 145 4.87 -3.94 -5.25
CA VAL A 145 4.89 -5.35 -5.66
C VAL A 145 3.47 -5.77 -6.02
N PRO A 146 3.24 -6.35 -7.22
CA PRO A 146 1.92 -6.80 -7.64
C PRO A 146 1.24 -7.69 -6.58
N SER A 147 -0.02 -7.39 -6.29
CA SER A 147 -0.84 -8.09 -5.29
C SER A 147 -1.94 -8.93 -5.94
N VAL A 148 -1.78 -9.27 -7.23
CA VAL A 148 -2.69 -10.19 -7.93
C VAL A 148 -2.46 -11.62 -7.48
N PHE A 149 -3.49 -12.44 -7.54
CA PHE A 149 -3.39 -13.88 -7.33
C PHE A 149 -3.04 -14.54 -8.67
N ASP A 150 -1.79 -14.90 -8.85
CA ASP A 150 -1.22 -15.38 -10.11
C ASP A 150 -1.96 -16.59 -10.71
N GLU A 151 -2.45 -17.50 -9.85
CA GLU A 151 -3.16 -18.72 -10.25
C GLU A 151 -4.63 -18.46 -10.63
N LEU A 152 -5.20 -17.33 -10.22
CA LEU A 152 -6.54 -16.91 -10.56
C LEU A 152 -6.53 -16.16 -11.89
N THR A 153 -7.61 -16.29 -12.66
CA THR A 153 -7.81 -15.50 -13.87
C THR A 153 -8.01 -14.01 -13.56
N ALA A 154 -7.85 -13.13 -14.56
CA ALA A 154 -8.16 -11.72 -14.41
C ALA A 154 -9.60 -11.49 -13.90
N TYR A 155 -10.56 -12.29 -14.41
CA TYR A 155 -11.96 -12.27 -13.96
C TYR A 155 -12.09 -12.63 -12.47
N GLU A 156 -11.44 -13.72 -12.02
CA GLU A 156 -11.50 -14.17 -10.63
C GLU A 156 -10.82 -13.19 -9.68
N ASN A 157 -9.70 -12.60 -10.10
CA ASN A 157 -9.06 -11.51 -9.35
C ASN A 157 -10.02 -10.32 -9.19
N MET A 158 -10.58 -9.81 -10.28
CA MET A 158 -11.52 -8.68 -10.26
C MET A 158 -12.75 -8.97 -9.40
N ARG A 159 -13.27 -10.21 -9.45
CA ARG A 159 -14.40 -10.64 -8.64
C ARG A 159 -14.17 -10.43 -7.13
N LEU A 160 -12.94 -10.63 -6.62
CA LEU A 160 -12.62 -10.45 -5.20
C LEU A 160 -12.91 -9.02 -4.70
N SER A 161 -12.75 -8.03 -5.58
CA SER A 161 -13.06 -6.64 -5.26
C SER A 161 -14.53 -6.31 -5.51
N VAL A 162 -15.03 -6.57 -6.70
CA VAL A 162 -16.40 -6.20 -7.14
C VAL A 162 -17.50 -6.81 -6.26
N GLN A 163 -17.30 -8.03 -5.75
CA GLN A 163 -18.28 -8.68 -4.85
C GLN A 163 -18.49 -7.96 -3.50
N ARG A 164 -17.63 -7.01 -3.15
CA ARG A 164 -17.79 -6.21 -1.91
C ARG A 164 -18.76 -5.05 -2.10
N THR A 165 -18.87 -4.54 -3.32
CA THR A 165 -19.67 -3.36 -3.68
C THR A 165 -20.93 -3.71 -4.43
N HIS A 166 -20.98 -4.89 -5.07
CA HIS A 166 -22.11 -5.33 -5.91
C HIS A 166 -22.77 -6.60 -5.36
N GLY A 167 -24.11 -6.70 -5.54
CA GLY A 167 -24.89 -7.90 -5.20
C GLY A 167 -24.79 -8.98 -6.27
N ASP A 168 -25.17 -10.22 -5.92
CA ASP A 168 -25.07 -11.40 -6.81
C ASP A 168 -25.77 -11.24 -8.17
N ALA A 169 -26.85 -10.45 -8.25
CA ALA A 169 -27.65 -10.34 -9.47
C ALA A 169 -26.93 -9.63 -10.63
N ASP A 170 -26.03 -8.68 -10.32
CA ASP A 170 -25.34 -7.85 -11.30
C ASP A 170 -23.82 -8.08 -11.30
N LEU A 171 -23.35 -9.05 -10.51
CA LEU A 171 -21.93 -9.28 -10.25
C LEU A 171 -21.12 -9.55 -11.51
N ASP A 172 -21.60 -10.47 -12.39
CA ASP A 172 -20.88 -10.82 -13.61
C ASP A 172 -20.77 -9.62 -14.57
N ALA A 173 -21.83 -8.83 -14.69
CA ALA A 173 -21.83 -7.64 -15.52
C ALA A 173 -20.86 -6.59 -14.99
N ALA A 174 -20.86 -6.33 -13.67
CA ALA A 174 -19.97 -5.39 -13.01
C ALA A 174 -18.49 -5.81 -13.14
N ILE A 175 -18.19 -7.11 -13.03
CA ILE A 175 -16.81 -7.62 -13.24
C ILE A 175 -16.35 -7.38 -14.67
N LEU A 176 -17.20 -7.69 -15.66
CA LEU A 176 -16.84 -7.49 -17.07
C LEU A 176 -16.69 -6.01 -17.43
N ASP A 177 -17.52 -5.13 -16.86
CA ASP A 177 -17.40 -3.69 -17.05
C ASP A 177 -16.12 -3.16 -16.41
N ALA A 178 -15.77 -3.61 -15.20
CA ALA A 178 -14.49 -3.26 -14.56
C ALA A 178 -13.29 -3.74 -15.38
N LEU A 179 -13.32 -4.97 -15.91
CA LEU A 179 -12.26 -5.50 -16.78
C LEU A 179 -12.17 -4.74 -18.11
N LYS A 180 -13.31 -4.30 -18.67
CA LYS A 180 -13.33 -3.49 -19.88
C LYS A 180 -12.70 -2.12 -19.65
N ARG A 181 -12.95 -1.51 -18.50
CA ARG A 181 -12.40 -0.21 -18.12
C ARG A 181 -10.86 -0.21 -18.07
N ILE A 182 -10.25 -1.32 -17.65
CA ILE A 182 -8.79 -1.49 -17.61
C ILE A 182 -8.21 -2.18 -18.85
N ASP A 183 -8.99 -2.29 -19.93
CA ASP A 183 -8.64 -2.96 -21.19
C ASP A 183 -8.16 -4.41 -21.03
N LEU A 184 -8.83 -5.19 -20.14
CA LEU A 184 -8.54 -6.61 -19.91
C LEU A 184 -9.75 -7.53 -20.15
N ALA A 185 -10.85 -7.05 -20.74
CA ALA A 185 -12.03 -7.86 -21.00
C ALA A 185 -11.74 -9.08 -21.88
N GLU A 186 -10.90 -8.94 -22.91
CA GLU A 186 -10.49 -10.03 -23.78
C GLU A 186 -9.54 -11.03 -23.10
N ARG A 187 -8.96 -10.64 -21.96
CA ARG A 187 -8.06 -11.43 -21.12
C ARG A 187 -8.74 -11.98 -19.86
N ALA A 188 -10.05 -11.84 -19.73
CA ALA A 188 -10.83 -12.21 -18.54
C ALA A 188 -10.51 -13.64 -18.04
N THR A 189 -10.29 -14.58 -18.96
CA THR A 189 -10.00 -16.00 -18.64
C THR A 189 -8.51 -16.32 -18.54
N THR A 190 -7.63 -15.34 -18.73
CA THR A 190 -6.17 -15.53 -18.64
C THR A 190 -5.77 -15.51 -17.16
N PRO A 191 -4.97 -16.48 -16.66
CA PRO A 191 -4.37 -16.41 -15.34
C PRO A 191 -3.58 -15.11 -15.17
N ALA A 192 -3.70 -14.45 -14.00
CA ALA A 192 -3.05 -13.16 -13.78
C ALA A 192 -1.51 -13.25 -13.88
N GLY A 193 -0.93 -14.38 -13.50
CA GLY A 193 0.50 -14.63 -13.65
C GLY A 193 0.98 -14.71 -15.11
N ASP A 194 0.09 -14.97 -16.08
CA ASP A 194 0.39 -15.03 -17.52
C ASP A 194 0.18 -13.67 -18.23
N LEU A 195 -0.31 -12.65 -17.51
CA LEU A 195 -0.46 -11.29 -18.03
C LEU A 195 0.90 -10.60 -18.11
N ALA A 196 1.07 -9.70 -19.08
CA ALA A 196 2.24 -8.81 -19.11
C ALA A 196 2.27 -7.91 -17.87
N HIS A 197 3.46 -7.42 -17.48
CA HIS A 197 3.64 -6.64 -16.25
C HIS A 197 2.73 -5.40 -16.20
N GLY A 198 2.61 -4.65 -17.29
CA GLY A 198 1.69 -3.51 -17.40
C GLY A 198 0.22 -3.92 -17.25
N GLN A 199 -0.17 -5.09 -17.78
CA GLN A 199 -1.52 -5.63 -17.62
C GLN A 199 -1.82 -6.03 -16.17
N GLN A 200 -0.85 -6.64 -15.47
CA GLN A 200 -0.97 -6.93 -14.04
C GLN A 200 -1.14 -5.64 -13.22
N GLY A 201 -0.34 -4.61 -13.52
CA GLY A 201 -0.45 -3.29 -12.88
C GLY A 201 -1.83 -2.64 -13.07
N ARG A 202 -2.39 -2.70 -14.30
CA ARG A 202 -3.75 -2.21 -14.58
C ARG A 202 -4.82 -3.05 -13.88
N LEU A 203 -4.64 -4.37 -13.78
CA LEU A 203 -5.55 -5.25 -13.03
C LEU A 203 -5.59 -4.85 -11.55
N GLU A 204 -4.42 -4.57 -10.93
CA GLU A 204 -4.35 -4.11 -9.54
C GLU A 204 -5.04 -2.78 -9.30
N ILE A 205 -4.78 -1.78 -10.19
CA ILE A 205 -5.46 -0.48 -10.12
C ILE A 205 -6.96 -0.67 -10.25
N GLY A 206 -7.41 -1.47 -11.22
CA GLY A 206 -8.82 -1.78 -11.42
C GLY A 206 -9.47 -2.48 -10.23
N MET A 207 -8.78 -3.44 -9.61
CA MET A 207 -9.25 -4.11 -8.39
C MET A 207 -9.37 -3.13 -7.22
N ALA A 208 -8.43 -2.20 -7.08
CA ALA A 208 -8.49 -1.19 -6.04
C ALA A 208 -9.62 -0.18 -6.29
N ALA A 209 -9.80 0.26 -7.53
CA ALA A 209 -10.88 1.17 -7.95
C ALA A 209 -12.26 0.53 -7.82
N ALA A 210 -12.39 -0.79 -8.04
CA ALA A 210 -13.64 -1.53 -7.90
C ALA A 210 -14.16 -1.61 -6.45
N LEU A 211 -13.36 -1.21 -5.48
CA LEU A 211 -13.78 -1.02 -4.08
C LEU A 211 -14.43 0.35 -3.86
N GLU A 212 -14.56 1.17 -4.91
CA GLU A 212 -15.14 2.52 -4.89
C GLU A 212 -14.50 3.42 -3.82
N PRO A 213 -13.15 3.57 -3.82
CA PRO A 213 -12.47 4.41 -2.84
C PRO A 213 -12.66 5.89 -3.17
N ASP A 214 -12.69 6.74 -2.14
CA ASP A 214 -12.63 8.20 -2.33
C ASP A 214 -11.18 8.67 -2.55
N LEU A 215 -10.19 7.92 -1.99
CA LEU A 215 -8.76 8.18 -2.14
C LEU A 215 -8.01 6.91 -2.52
N LEU A 216 -7.23 6.94 -3.62
CA LEU A 216 -6.39 5.82 -4.04
C LEU A 216 -4.90 6.21 -4.04
N LEU A 217 -4.10 5.44 -3.30
CA LEU A 217 -2.66 5.63 -3.21
C LEU A 217 -1.94 4.66 -4.14
N LEU A 218 -1.06 5.18 -5.01
CA LEU A 218 -0.25 4.38 -5.94
C LEU A 218 1.24 4.59 -5.65
N ASP A 219 1.96 3.50 -5.38
CA ASP A 219 3.40 3.53 -5.13
C ASP A 219 4.14 2.98 -6.37
N GLU A 220 4.75 3.89 -7.14
CA GLU A 220 5.48 3.66 -8.39
C GLU A 220 4.69 2.80 -9.41
N PRO A 221 3.47 3.26 -9.82
CA PRO A 221 2.58 2.46 -10.67
C PRO A 221 3.14 2.14 -12.06
N VAL A 222 4.11 2.91 -12.56
CA VAL A 222 4.70 2.73 -13.91
C VAL A 222 6.14 2.22 -13.89
N ALA A 223 6.64 1.76 -12.73
CA ALA A 223 7.99 1.22 -12.62
C ALA A 223 8.20 0.02 -13.57
N GLY A 224 9.22 0.10 -14.42
CA GLY A 224 9.56 -1.00 -15.35
C GLY A 224 8.68 -1.13 -16.59
N LEU A 225 7.72 -0.23 -16.80
CA LEU A 225 6.82 -0.23 -17.96
C LEU A 225 7.47 0.44 -19.19
N SER A 226 7.06 0.00 -20.38
CA SER A 226 7.36 0.69 -21.66
C SER A 226 6.65 2.05 -21.72
N VAL A 227 7.01 2.88 -22.69
CA VAL A 227 6.36 4.19 -22.89
C VAL A 227 4.87 4.03 -23.19
N GLU A 228 4.52 3.04 -23.99
CA GLU A 228 3.13 2.75 -24.37
C GLU A 228 2.31 2.30 -23.15
N GLU A 229 2.86 1.38 -22.33
CA GLU A 229 2.18 0.90 -21.12
C GLU A 229 2.02 2.01 -20.07
N ARG A 230 2.97 2.96 -19.97
CA ARG A 230 2.84 4.14 -19.09
C ARG A 230 1.69 5.02 -19.50
N ALA A 231 1.54 5.29 -20.81
CA ALA A 231 0.41 6.06 -21.33
C ALA A 231 -0.93 5.39 -21.01
N GLU A 232 -1.03 4.05 -21.16
CA GLU A 232 -2.24 3.29 -20.77
C GLU A 232 -2.56 3.42 -19.28
N VAL A 233 -1.54 3.47 -18.40
CA VAL A 233 -1.74 3.70 -16.96
C VAL A 233 -2.14 5.15 -16.68
N ALA A 234 -1.52 6.13 -17.37
CA ALA A 234 -1.88 7.54 -17.24
C ALA A 234 -3.34 7.79 -17.63
N ASP A 235 -3.77 7.25 -18.78
CA ASP A 235 -5.14 7.33 -19.24
C ASP A 235 -6.12 6.74 -18.21
N LEU A 236 -5.80 5.55 -17.67
CA LEU A 236 -6.63 4.88 -16.65
C LEU A 236 -6.74 5.72 -15.36
N VAL A 237 -5.61 6.24 -14.84
CA VAL A 237 -5.60 7.07 -13.63
C VAL A 237 -6.41 8.35 -13.85
N THR A 238 -6.23 9.01 -15.01
CA THR A 238 -6.97 10.22 -15.36
C THR A 238 -8.48 9.95 -15.50
N GLU A 239 -8.87 8.82 -16.09
CA GLU A 239 -10.29 8.41 -16.20
C GLU A 239 -10.89 8.18 -14.82
N LEU A 240 -10.20 7.43 -13.94
CA LEU A 240 -10.66 7.17 -12.58
C LEU A 240 -10.76 8.45 -11.75
N ASN A 241 -9.82 9.39 -11.94
CA ASN A 241 -9.85 10.69 -11.29
C ASN A 241 -11.04 11.55 -11.78
N ALA A 242 -11.33 11.53 -13.09
CA ALA A 242 -12.50 12.23 -13.64
C ALA A 242 -13.84 11.69 -13.10
N ASP A 243 -13.88 10.45 -12.58
CA ASP A 243 -15.02 9.88 -11.87
C ASP A 243 -15.08 10.29 -10.39
N GLY A 244 -14.12 11.09 -9.91
CA GLY A 244 -14.11 11.68 -8.58
C GLY A 244 -13.17 11.02 -7.57
N ILE A 245 -12.41 9.99 -7.96
CA ILE A 245 -11.41 9.39 -7.06
C ILE A 245 -10.23 10.35 -6.92
N ALA A 246 -9.89 10.74 -5.69
CA ALA A 246 -8.65 11.45 -5.41
C ALA A 246 -7.45 10.49 -5.45
N PHE A 247 -6.28 10.99 -5.83
CA PHE A 247 -5.06 10.18 -5.92
C PHE A 247 -3.88 10.78 -5.17
N ILE A 248 -3.08 9.92 -4.55
CA ILE A 248 -1.70 10.21 -4.16
C ILE A 248 -0.80 9.22 -4.92
N VAL A 249 0.02 9.74 -5.84
CA VAL A 249 0.90 8.92 -6.68
C VAL A 249 2.35 9.21 -6.35
N ILE A 250 3.08 8.20 -5.83
CA ILE A 250 4.54 8.29 -5.73
C ILE A 250 5.12 7.92 -7.08
N GLU A 251 5.91 8.81 -7.66
CA GLU A 251 6.63 8.54 -8.89
C GLU A 251 7.96 9.31 -8.96
N HIS A 252 8.82 8.85 -9.82
CA HIS A 252 10.09 9.50 -10.14
C HIS A 252 10.23 9.80 -11.65
N ASP A 253 9.31 9.27 -12.46
CA ASP A 253 9.19 9.60 -13.88
C ASP A 253 8.46 10.93 -14.04
N ILE A 254 9.25 11.99 -14.29
CA ILE A 254 8.72 13.37 -14.37
C ILE A 254 7.82 13.57 -15.58
N ASP A 255 7.98 12.78 -16.65
CA ASP A 255 7.12 12.89 -17.82
C ASP A 255 5.74 12.29 -17.51
N PHE A 256 5.67 11.15 -16.84
CA PHE A 256 4.42 10.58 -16.35
C PHE A 256 3.73 11.52 -15.33
N VAL A 257 4.48 12.08 -14.37
CA VAL A 257 3.94 13.07 -13.43
C VAL A 257 3.35 14.28 -14.15
N ALA A 258 4.03 14.77 -15.21
CA ALA A 258 3.54 15.91 -15.99
C ALA A 258 2.26 15.62 -16.78
N GLU A 259 1.98 14.37 -17.05
CA GLU A 259 0.77 13.95 -17.77
C GLU A 259 -0.45 13.90 -16.87
N ILE A 260 -0.28 13.51 -15.59
CA ILE A 260 -1.43 13.23 -14.70
C ILE A 260 -1.63 14.25 -13.58
N ALA A 261 -0.57 14.92 -13.08
CA ALA A 261 -0.63 15.66 -11.82
C ALA A 261 -1.35 17.01 -11.93
N ASP A 262 -2.27 17.28 -11.00
CA ASP A 262 -2.77 18.63 -10.73
C ASP A 262 -1.73 19.42 -9.94
N GLU A 263 -1.20 18.81 -8.87
CA GLU A 263 -0.21 19.40 -7.98
C GLU A 263 0.86 18.38 -7.59
N VAL A 264 2.05 18.89 -7.31
CA VAL A 264 3.22 18.06 -7.00
C VAL A 264 3.83 18.48 -5.67
N THR A 265 3.96 17.54 -4.74
CA THR A 265 4.69 17.70 -3.49
C THR A 265 6.07 17.08 -3.62
N VAL A 266 7.11 17.85 -3.35
CA VAL A 266 8.51 17.39 -3.29
C VAL A 266 8.88 17.08 -1.86
N LEU A 267 9.16 15.80 -1.55
CA LEU A 267 9.72 15.41 -0.26
C LEU A 267 11.25 15.37 -0.32
N HIS A 268 11.91 15.90 0.72
CA HIS A 268 13.36 15.82 0.87
C HIS A 268 13.73 15.73 2.36
N GLY A 269 14.54 14.72 2.73
CA GLY A 269 15.02 14.56 4.11
C GLY A 269 13.93 14.30 5.16
N GLY A 270 12.74 13.86 4.73
CA GLY A 270 11.60 13.61 5.62
C GLY A 270 10.65 14.79 5.76
N GLU A 271 10.91 15.92 5.11
CA GLU A 271 10.12 17.14 5.16
C GLU A 271 9.51 17.46 3.79
N VAL A 272 8.42 18.24 3.76
CA VAL A 272 7.88 18.85 2.54
C VAL A 272 8.82 20.00 2.14
N PHE A 273 9.52 19.80 1.04
CA PHE A 273 10.45 20.80 0.53
C PHE A 273 9.75 21.85 -0.33
N ARG A 274 8.81 21.44 -1.16
CA ARG A 274 8.09 22.31 -2.10
C ARG A 274 6.77 21.70 -2.52
N GLU A 275 5.76 22.53 -2.69
CA GLU A 275 4.50 22.19 -3.34
C GLU A 275 4.20 23.22 -4.41
N ASP A 276 3.89 22.76 -5.62
CA ASP A 276 3.54 23.60 -6.76
C ASP A 276 3.08 22.73 -7.95
N SER A 277 2.59 23.38 -8.99
CA SER A 277 2.33 22.74 -10.28
C SER A 277 3.59 22.11 -10.87
N ILE A 278 3.44 21.03 -11.62
CA ILE A 278 4.58 20.35 -12.25
C ILE A 278 5.41 21.31 -13.14
N ALA A 279 4.77 22.30 -13.78
CA ALA A 279 5.46 23.28 -14.62
C ALA A 279 6.46 24.14 -13.82
N ASN A 280 6.10 24.52 -12.58
CA ASN A 280 6.97 25.27 -11.69
C ASN A 280 8.04 24.37 -11.07
N ILE A 281 7.68 23.17 -10.63
CA ILE A 281 8.62 22.17 -10.07
C ILE A 281 9.73 21.81 -11.07
N ARG A 282 9.41 21.60 -12.34
CA ARG A 282 10.42 21.31 -13.41
C ARG A 282 11.42 22.44 -13.62
N ASN A 283 11.03 23.68 -13.35
CA ASN A 283 11.86 24.88 -13.55
C ASN A 283 12.54 25.36 -12.26
N ASP A 284 12.28 24.75 -11.12
CA ASP A 284 12.90 25.10 -9.84
C ASP A 284 14.34 24.56 -9.79
N ASP A 285 15.32 25.47 -9.68
CA ASP A 285 16.75 25.12 -9.63
C ASP A 285 17.13 24.39 -8.33
N GLU A 286 16.39 24.58 -7.23
CA GLU A 286 16.63 23.88 -5.97
C GLU A 286 16.11 22.45 -6.04
N VAL A 287 14.92 22.23 -6.61
CA VAL A 287 14.38 20.90 -6.87
C VAL A 287 15.32 20.14 -7.80
N ARG A 288 15.81 20.78 -8.87
CA ARG A 288 16.78 20.16 -9.80
C ARG A 288 18.07 19.73 -9.08
N ARG A 289 18.59 20.55 -8.16
CA ARG A 289 19.78 20.18 -7.36
C ARG A 289 19.54 18.99 -6.46
N ILE A 290 18.37 18.89 -5.83
CA ILE A 290 17.98 17.76 -4.99
C ILE A 290 17.90 16.45 -5.80
N TYR A 291 17.34 16.52 -7.03
CA TYR A 291 17.21 15.35 -7.90
C TYR A 291 18.51 14.90 -8.57
N LEU A 292 19.33 15.86 -9.00
CA LEU A 292 20.57 15.57 -9.72
C LEU A 292 21.75 15.28 -8.80
N GLY A 293 21.54 15.36 -7.45
CA GLY A 293 22.61 15.23 -6.46
C GLY A 293 23.58 16.38 -6.65
N GLY A 294 23.47 17.45 -5.88
CA GLY A 294 24.41 18.57 -6.00
C GLY A 294 25.85 18.09 -5.85
N GLU A 295 26.67 18.32 -6.90
CA GLU A 295 28.10 18.35 -6.77
C GLU A 295 28.54 19.61 -5.98
#